data_0ce68e15b70ce63b01e9b824b0ee99e8
#
_entry.id   0ce68e15b70ce63b01e9b824b0ee99e8
#
_cell.length_a   1.000
_cell.length_b   1.000
_cell.length_c   1.000
_cell.angle_alpha   90.00
_cell.angle_beta   90.00
_cell.angle_gamma   90.00
#
_symmetry.space_group_name_H-M   'P 1'
#
loop_
_entity.id
_entity.type
_entity.pdbx_description
1 polymer ?
#
loop_
_entity_poly.entity_id
_entity_poly.type
_entity_poly.pdbx_seq_one_letter_code
_entity_poly.pdbx_strand_id
1 'polypeptide(L)'
;VGSSGTIKACRQLAVNMGWSNEKEELTRDGLDKLKEKLLKYKHVAEMEFDGLKEDRRAVLPAGIAILYAIFDVLELDKLVYSDGALREGVMYDLLGRFQHEDIRDRSVQALMGRYNADPKQAERVVNMAQHLFDGVADSLKLTTEDSDLLRRAAYLHEIGLAISHGGYHRHGAYLLQHSDIPGFSQIDQNYLSHLVAHHRRKLRSDAKIDVLKVGGQKLLYLCLLLRL
;
A
#
# COMPACT_ATOMS: atom_id res chain seq x y z
N VAL A 1 6.21 -10.20 -6.75
CA VAL A 1 5.65 -8.86 -7.01
C VAL A 1 5.85 -8.52 -8.48
N GLY A 2 4.85 -7.87 -9.09
CA GLY A 2 4.94 -7.41 -10.47
C GLY A 2 4.33 -6.03 -10.67
N SER A 3 4.95 -5.21 -11.55
CA SER A 3 4.60 -3.79 -11.73
C SER A 3 4.16 -3.42 -13.16
N SER A 4 3.98 -4.40 -14.06
CA SER A 4 3.61 -4.07 -15.44
C SER A 4 2.12 -3.74 -15.60
N GLY A 5 1.78 -2.92 -16.60
CA GLY A 5 0.41 -2.62 -16.95
C GLY A 5 -0.44 -3.85 -17.33
N THR A 6 0.20 -4.91 -17.84
CA THR A 6 -0.45 -6.19 -18.12
C THR A 6 -0.86 -6.92 -16.84
N ILE A 7 0.05 -6.96 -15.84
CA ILE A 7 -0.23 -7.55 -14.53
C ILE A 7 -1.39 -6.80 -13.86
N LYS A 8 -1.35 -5.45 -13.91
CA LYS A 8 -2.44 -4.60 -13.41
C LYS A 8 -3.77 -4.95 -14.07
N ALA A 9 -3.79 -5.06 -15.40
CA ALA A 9 -4.99 -5.39 -16.14
C ALA A 9 -5.52 -6.79 -15.78
N CYS A 10 -4.66 -7.81 -15.80
CA CYS A 10 -5.07 -9.19 -15.46
C CYS A 10 -5.59 -9.30 -14.02
N ARG A 11 -4.91 -8.65 -13.05
CA ARG A 11 -5.40 -8.58 -11.67
C ARG A 11 -6.78 -7.92 -11.60
N GLN A 12 -6.95 -6.75 -12.22
CA GLN A 12 -8.21 -6.02 -12.18
C GLN A 12 -9.36 -6.83 -12.80
N LEU A 13 -9.09 -7.50 -13.91
CA LEU A 13 -10.09 -8.39 -14.54
C LEU A 13 -10.44 -9.57 -13.63
N ALA A 14 -9.45 -10.20 -12.97
CA ALA A 14 -9.71 -11.28 -12.02
C ALA A 14 -10.53 -10.78 -10.80
N VAL A 15 -10.27 -9.59 -10.30
CA VAL A 15 -11.05 -8.97 -9.22
C VAL A 15 -12.49 -8.72 -9.67
N ASN A 16 -12.69 -8.04 -10.80
CA ASN A 16 -14.01 -7.71 -11.31
C ASN A 16 -14.89 -8.95 -11.57
N MET A 17 -14.26 -10.06 -11.92
CA MET A 17 -14.95 -11.33 -12.18
C MET A 17 -15.06 -12.26 -10.96
N GLY A 18 -14.60 -11.82 -9.79
CA GLY A 18 -14.61 -12.62 -8.58
C GLY A 18 -13.66 -13.83 -8.61
N TRP A 19 -12.59 -13.75 -9.41
CA TRP A 19 -11.57 -14.82 -9.57
C TRP A 19 -10.27 -14.52 -8.84
N SER A 20 -10.23 -13.49 -8.00
CA SER A 20 -9.13 -13.18 -7.10
C SER A 20 -9.37 -13.72 -5.70
N ASN A 21 -8.33 -13.70 -4.86
CA ASN A 21 -8.46 -14.00 -3.44
C ASN A 21 -8.94 -12.75 -2.65
N GLU A 22 -9.15 -12.91 -1.34
CA GLU A 22 -9.57 -11.82 -0.43
C GLU A 22 -8.61 -10.61 -0.41
N LYS A 23 -7.34 -10.82 -0.81
CA LYS A 23 -6.30 -9.78 -0.90
C LYS A 23 -6.22 -9.15 -2.29
N GLU A 24 -7.14 -9.52 -3.20
CA GLU A 24 -7.16 -9.07 -4.59
C GLU A 24 -5.81 -9.34 -5.33
N GLU A 25 -5.12 -10.43 -5.00
CA GLU A 25 -3.91 -10.87 -5.69
C GLU A 25 -4.27 -11.62 -6.97
N LEU A 26 -3.41 -11.59 -7.99
CA LEU A 26 -3.56 -12.44 -9.16
C LEU A 26 -3.11 -13.86 -8.80
N THR A 27 -4.05 -14.77 -8.63
CA THR A 27 -3.78 -16.16 -8.30
C THR A 27 -3.61 -17.02 -9.56
N ARG A 28 -3.02 -18.21 -9.41
CA ARG A 28 -2.94 -19.21 -10.47
C ARG A 28 -4.33 -19.54 -11.03
N ASP A 29 -5.29 -19.85 -10.15
CA ASP A 29 -6.67 -20.15 -10.52
C ASP A 29 -7.33 -18.99 -11.28
N GLY A 30 -7.12 -17.75 -10.80
CA GLY A 30 -7.62 -16.55 -11.49
C GLY A 30 -7.03 -16.38 -12.89
N LEU A 31 -5.74 -16.66 -13.05
CA LEU A 31 -5.06 -16.61 -14.34
C LEU A 31 -5.54 -17.72 -15.30
N ASP A 32 -5.78 -18.93 -14.78
CA ASP A 32 -6.34 -20.05 -15.54
C ASP A 32 -7.74 -19.71 -16.06
N LYS A 33 -8.61 -19.15 -15.23
CA LYS A 33 -9.95 -18.68 -15.62
C LYS A 33 -9.91 -17.56 -16.66
N LEU A 34 -8.96 -16.61 -16.53
CA LEU A 34 -8.75 -15.57 -17.55
C LEU A 34 -8.35 -16.19 -18.90
N LYS A 35 -7.43 -17.16 -18.90
CA LYS A 35 -7.03 -17.90 -20.11
C LYS A 35 -8.20 -18.68 -20.72
N GLU A 36 -8.94 -19.41 -19.92
CA GLU A 36 -10.10 -20.19 -20.40
C GLU A 36 -11.16 -19.29 -21.03
N LYS A 37 -11.44 -18.13 -20.40
CA LYS A 37 -12.38 -17.17 -20.98
C LYS A 37 -11.83 -16.57 -22.28
N LEU A 38 -10.53 -16.24 -22.32
CA LEU A 38 -9.87 -15.74 -23.52
C LEU A 38 -10.02 -16.68 -24.70
N LEU A 39 -9.82 -17.98 -24.49
CA LEU A 39 -9.86 -19.02 -25.53
C LEU A 39 -11.27 -19.26 -26.11
N LYS A 40 -12.33 -18.70 -25.51
CA LYS A 40 -13.70 -18.78 -26.05
C LYS A 40 -13.92 -17.79 -27.18
N TYR A 41 -13.09 -16.76 -27.31
CA TYR A 41 -13.22 -15.76 -28.38
C TYR A 41 -12.40 -16.17 -29.60
N LYS A 42 -12.99 -16.02 -30.79
CA LYS A 42 -12.30 -16.31 -32.06
C LYS A 42 -11.46 -15.13 -32.54
N HIS A 43 -11.88 -13.93 -32.21
CA HIS A 43 -11.23 -12.69 -32.62
C HIS A 43 -11.05 -11.74 -31.43
N VAL A 44 -9.94 -11.01 -31.40
CA VAL A 44 -9.63 -10.01 -30.35
C VAL A 44 -10.71 -8.93 -30.24
N ALA A 45 -11.33 -8.57 -31.37
CA ALA A 45 -12.41 -7.60 -31.41
C ALA A 45 -13.68 -8.03 -30.66
N GLU A 46 -13.89 -9.35 -30.50
CA GLU A 46 -15.06 -9.91 -29.83
C GLU A 46 -14.86 -10.06 -28.30
N MET A 47 -13.66 -9.73 -27.79
CA MET A 47 -13.36 -9.93 -26.38
C MET A 47 -14.12 -8.94 -25.50
N GLU A 48 -14.94 -9.49 -24.62
CA GLU A 48 -15.70 -8.77 -23.61
C GLU A 48 -15.28 -9.23 -22.21
N PHE A 49 -14.51 -8.36 -21.55
CA PHE A 49 -14.15 -8.49 -20.15
C PHE A 49 -14.61 -7.25 -19.41
N ASP A 50 -15.26 -7.44 -18.27
CA ASP A 50 -15.70 -6.32 -17.45
C ASP A 50 -14.51 -5.51 -16.92
N GLY A 51 -14.50 -4.21 -17.26
CA GLY A 51 -13.41 -3.30 -16.91
C GLY A 51 -12.18 -3.34 -17.83
N LEU A 52 -12.21 -4.09 -18.96
CA LEU A 52 -11.12 -4.06 -19.95
C LEU A 52 -11.17 -2.77 -20.78
N LYS A 53 -10.11 -1.98 -20.68
CA LYS A 53 -9.93 -0.79 -21.53
C LYS A 53 -9.68 -1.21 -22.97
N GLU A 54 -10.21 -0.43 -23.91
CA GLU A 54 -10.15 -0.74 -25.34
C GLU A 54 -8.72 -0.77 -25.88
N ASP A 55 -7.87 0.14 -25.42
CA ASP A 55 -6.44 0.19 -25.75
C ASP A 55 -5.65 -1.04 -25.27
N ARG A 56 -6.19 -1.79 -24.31
CA ARG A 56 -5.58 -3.00 -23.77
C ARG A 56 -6.07 -4.28 -24.43
N ARG A 57 -7.17 -4.23 -25.18
CA ARG A 57 -7.78 -5.41 -25.81
C ARG A 57 -6.80 -6.16 -26.72
N ALA A 58 -6.07 -5.45 -27.57
CA ALA A 58 -5.14 -6.05 -28.54
C ALA A 58 -3.92 -6.73 -27.88
N VAL A 59 -3.46 -6.23 -26.74
CA VAL A 59 -2.25 -6.73 -26.06
C VAL A 59 -2.55 -7.75 -24.97
N LEU A 60 -3.80 -7.88 -24.55
CA LEU A 60 -4.18 -8.76 -23.43
C LEU A 60 -3.87 -10.24 -23.70
N PRO A 61 -4.13 -10.82 -24.89
CA PRO A 61 -3.83 -12.24 -25.15
C PRO A 61 -2.35 -12.59 -24.99
N ALA A 62 -1.48 -11.76 -25.59
CA ALA A 62 -0.04 -11.94 -25.47
C ALA A 62 0.42 -11.76 -23.99
N GLY A 63 -0.18 -10.79 -23.29
CA GLY A 63 0.10 -10.55 -21.88
C GLY A 63 -0.28 -11.71 -20.97
N ILE A 64 -1.45 -12.30 -21.17
CA ILE A 64 -1.89 -13.50 -20.44
C ILE A 64 -0.96 -14.69 -20.74
N ALA A 65 -0.58 -14.90 -22.00
CA ALA A 65 0.33 -15.99 -22.38
C ALA A 65 1.71 -15.86 -21.71
N ILE A 66 2.28 -14.67 -21.67
CA ILE A 66 3.55 -14.40 -21.00
C ILE A 66 3.44 -14.62 -19.49
N LEU A 67 2.38 -14.09 -18.85
CA LEU A 67 2.15 -14.31 -17.42
C LEU A 67 1.96 -15.77 -17.08
N TYR A 68 1.23 -16.50 -17.92
CA TYR A 68 1.03 -17.92 -17.75
C TYR A 68 2.35 -18.68 -17.77
N ALA A 69 3.22 -18.38 -18.74
CA ALA A 69 4.56 -18.98 -18.81
C ALA A 69 5.41 -18.63 -17.58
N ILE A 70 5.33 -17.40 -17.07
CA ILE A 70 6.03 -16.99 -15.86
C ILE A 70 5.54 -17.77 -14.64
N PHE A 71 4.23 -17.93 -14.48
CA PHE A 71 3.66 -18.72 -13.40
C PHE A 71 4.08 -20.19 -13.47
N ASP A 72 4.16 -20.75 -14.67
CA ASP A 72 4.60 -22.15 -14.89
C ASP A 72 6.08 -22.33 -14.57
N VAL A 73 6.95 -21.49 -15.14
CA VAL A 73 8.42 -21.66 -15.02
C VAL A 73 8.89 -21.37 -13.60
N LEU A 74 8.26 -20.41 -12.91
CA LEU A 74 8.62 -20.02 -11.54
C LEU A 74 7.76 -20.69 -10.47
N GLU A 75 6.87 -21.62 -10.86
CA GLU A 75 5.97 -22.32 -9.96
C GLU A 75 5.20 -21.41 -9.00
N LEU A 76 4.66 -20.29 -9.53
CA LEU A 76 3.99 -19.29 -8.73
C LEU A 76 2.53 -19.67 -8.42
N ASP A 77 2.13 -19.58 -7.16
CA ASP A 77 0.72 -19.71 -6.76
C ASP A 77 -0.03 -18.38 -6.91
N LYS A 78 0.68 -17.26 -6.73
CA LYS A 78 0.11 -15.92 -6.77
C LYS A 78 1.14 -14.86 -7.13
N LEU A 79 0.63 -13.71 -7.61
CA LEU A 79 1.42 -12.53 -7.92
C LEU A 79 0.75 -11.28 -7.33
N VAL A 80 1.51 -10.53 -6.55
CA VAL A 80 1.10 -9.24 -5.98
C VAL A 80 1.44 -8.14 -6.96
N TYR A 81 0.47 -7.28 -7.26
CA TYR A 81 0.71 -6.10 -8.09
C TYR A 81 1.32 -4.97 -7.26
N SER A 82 2.28 -4.26 -7.85
CA SER A 82 2.85 -3.04 -7.31
C SER A 82 2.71 -1.91 -8.32
N ASP A 83 2.27 -0.73 -7.87
CA ASP A 83 2.24 0.49 -8.70
C ASP A 83 3.65 1.07 -8.92
N GLY A 84 4.63 0.71 -8.08
CA GLY A 84 6.04 1.09 -8.25
C GLY A 84 6.66 0.36 -9.45
N ALA A 85 7.10 1.12 -10.46
CA ALA A 85 7.74 0.60 -11.66
C ALA A 85 9.26 0.88 -11.63
N LEU A 86 9.99 0.32 -12.61
CA LEU A 86 11.44 0.52 -12.76
C LEU A 86 11.83 2.00 -12.77
N ARG A 87 11.01 2.84 -13.41
CA ARG A 87 11.26 4.28 -13.50
C ARG A 87 11.32 4.94 -12.12
N GLU A 88 10.37 4.64 -11.26
CA GLU A 88 10.33 5.13 -9.89
C GLU A 88 11.53 4.60 -9.10
N GLY A 89 11.87 3.34 -9.25
CA GLY A 89 13.06 2.73 -8.63
C GLY A 89 14.36 3.41 -9.05
N VAL A 90 14.53 3.68 -10.34
CA VAL A 90 15.72 4.41 -10.86
C VAL A 90 15.77 5.83 -10.33
N MET A 91 14.64 6.54 -10.28
CA MET A 91 14.58 7.89 -9.70
C MET A 91 14.98 7.88 -8.23
N TYR A 92 14.54 6.89 -7.46
CA TYR A 92 14.88 6.76 -6.04
C TYR A 92 16.35 6.38 -5.84
N ASP A 93 16.90 5.49 -6.66
CA ASP A 93 18.32 5.13 -6.62
C ASP A 93 19.20 6.34 -6.92
N LEU A 94 18.87 7.13 -7.94
CA LEU A 94 19.58 8.35 -8.28
C LEU A 94 19.53 9.39 -7.15
N LEU A 95 18.37 9.57 -6.54
CA LEU A 95 18.20 10.49 -5.40
C LEU A 95 18.94 9.99 -4.15
N GLY A 96 18.89 8.70 -3.86
CA GLY A 96 19.57 8.09 -2.72
C GLY A 96 21.10 8.11 -2.82
N ARG A 97 21.66 8.07 -4.04
CA ARG A 97 23.11 8.18 -4.25
C ARG A 97 23.67 9.57 -3.93
N PHE A 98 22.84 10.62 -3.97
CA PHE A 98 23.25 11.99 -3.66
C PHE A 98 23.11 12.37 -2.19
N GLN A 99 22.31 11.63 -1.42
CA GLN A 99 22.10 11.90 0.00
C GLN A 99 21.88 10.57 0.73
N HIS A 100 22.64 10.31 1.78
CA HIS A 100 22.51 9.10 2.63
C HIS A 100 21.18 9.04 3.43
N GLU A 101 20.14 9.77 3.04
CA GLU A 101 18.84 9.85 3.71
C GLU A 101 17.78 9.02 2.99
N ASP A 102 16.98 8.30 3.74
CA ASP A 102 15.82 7.57 3.23
C ASP A 102 14.82 8.57 2.61
N ILE A 103 14.48 8.37 1.33
CA ILE A 103 13.55 9.23 0.61
C ILE A 103 12.18 9.32 1.27
N ARG A 104 11.76 8.27 1.99
CA ARG A 104 10.51 8.25 2.76
C ARG A 104 10.54 9.27 3.87
N ASP A 105 11.67 9.45 4.55
CA ASP A 105 11.82 10.43 5.62
C ASP A 105 11.80 11.86 5.07
N ARG A 106 12.38 12.09 3.90
CA ARG A 106 12.25 13.38 3.19
C ARG A 106 10.80 13.69 2.81
N SER A 107 10.06 12.68 2.35
CA SER A 107 8.64 12.82 2.03
C SER A 107 7.80 13.14 3.26
N VAL A 108 8.11 12.52 4.40
CA VAL A 108 7.49 12.83 5.70
C VAL A 108 7.75 14.29 6.09
N GLN A 109 9.00 14.76 6.02
CA GLN A 109 9.34 16.15 6.32
C GLN A 109 8.66 17.14 5.36
N ALA A 110 8.59 16.81 4.08
CA ALA A 110 7.89 17.62 3.09
C ALA A 110 6.38 17.73 3.38
N LEU A 111 5.74 16.64 3.80
CA LEU A 111 4.32 16.66 4.22
C LEU A 111 4.12 17.44 5.50
N MET A 112 4.99 17.30 6.51
CA MET A 112 4.94 18.08 7.72
C MET A 112 5.03 19.58 7.41
N GLY A 113 5.96 20.00 6.57
CA GLY A 113 6.12 21.39 6.13
C GLY A 113 4.90 21.89 5.34
N ARG A 114 4.37 21.08 4.40
CA ARG A 114 3.20 21.42 3.58
C ARG A 114 1.95 21.68 4.42
N TYR A 115 1.74 20.90 5.47
CA TYR A 115 0.56 20.97 6.32
C TYR A 115 0.80 21.64 7.67
N ASN A 116 1.95 22.33 7.84
CA ASN A 116 2.30 23.08 9.06
C ASN A 116 2.15 22.24 10.35
N ALA A 117 2.55 20.97 10.32
CA ALA A 117 2.60 20.16 11.52
C ALA A 117 3.66 20.69 12.49
N ASP A 118 3.38 20.70 13.80
CA ASP A 118 4.33 21.15 14.82
C ASP A 118 5.49 20.15 14.97
N PRO A 119 6.73 20.49 14.57
CA PRO A 119 7.85 19.55 14.65
C PRO A 119 8.18 19.14 16.08
N LYS A 120 8.04 20.06 17.06
CA LYS A 120 8.34 19.77 18.46
C LYS A 120 7.33 18.80 19.08
N GLN A 121 6.06 18.96 18.73
CA GLN A 121 5.02 18.02 19.15
C GLN A 121 5.21 16.67 18.49
N ALA A 122 5.45 16.64 17.19
CA ALA A 122 5.71 15.41 16.45
C ALA A 122 6.89 14.63 17.04
N GLU A 123 8.00 15.30 17.35
CA GLU A 123 9.19 14.69 17.95
C GLU A 123 8.91 14.10 19.34
N ARG A 124 8.12 14.78 20.18
CA ARG A 124 7.69 14.22 21.48
C ARG A 124 6.90 12.92 21.31
N VAL A 125 5.98 12.90 20.34
CA VAL A 125 5.17 11.71 20.08
C VAL A 125 6.03 10.58 19.50
N VAL A 126 6.96 10.89 18.59
CA VAL A 126 7.94 9.92 18.06
C VAL A 126 8.75 9.29 19.18
N ASN A 127 9.34 10.09 20.07
CA ASN A 127 10.17 9.58 21.18
C ASN A 127 9.37 8.68 22.12
N MET A 128 8.13 9.05 22.44
CA MET A 128 7.26 8.22 23.27
C MET A 128 6.88 6.92 22.56
N ALA A 129 6.46 7.00 21.29
CA ALA A 129 6.08 5.82 20.49
C ALA A 129 7.26 4.85 20.36
N GLN A 130 8.48 5.37 20.14
CA GLN A 130 9.69 4.55 20.05
C GLN A 130 10.02 3.88 21.38
N HIS A 131 9.95 4.61 22.49
CA HIS A 131 10.18 4.04 23.83
C HIS A 131 9.21 2.89 24.14
N LEU A 132 7.94 3.07 23.81
CA LEU A 132 6.93 2.02 23.98
C LEU A 132 7.16 0.83 23.03
N PHE A 133 7.55 1.11 21.80
CA PHE A 133 7.90 0.08 20.82
C PHE A 133 9.04 -0.80 21.31
N ASP A 134 10.13 -0.20 21.77
CA ASP A 134 11.32 -0.91 22.24
C ASP A 134 10.99 -1.84 23.43
N GLY A 135 10.04 -1.44 24.29
CA GLY A 135 9.58 -2.25 25.41
C GLY A 135 8.79 -3.51 25.02
N VAL A 136 8.24 -3.58 23.81
CA VAL A 136 7.35 -4.68 23.39
C VAL A 136 7.78 -5.37 22.09
N ALA A 137 8.78 -4.85 21.38
CA ALA A 137 9.15 -5.30 20.03
C ALA A 137 9.44 -6.80 19.99
N ASP A 138 10.27 -7.30 20.88
CA ASP A 138 10.65 -8.72 20.94
C ASP A 138 9.45 -9.62 21.24
N SER A 139 8.62 -9.24 22.22
CA SER A 139 7.45 -10.02 22.64
C SER A 139 6.36 -10.10 21.56
N LEU A 140 6.22 -9.05 20.77
CA LEU A 140 5.24 -8.95 19.68
C LEU A 140 5.83 -9.30 18.30
N LYS A 141 7.11 -9.65 18.23
CA LYS A 141 7.85 -9.97 16.99
C LYS A 141 7.78 -8.85 15.96
N LEU A 142 7.91 -7.62 16.43
CA LEU A 142 7.97 -6.43 15.57
C LEU A 142 9.38 -6.25 15.01
N THR A 143 9.47 -5.68 13.80
CA THR A 143 10.72 -5.52 13.06
C THR A 143 11.15 -4.05 13.00
N THR A 144 12.35 -3.80 12.48
CA THR A 144 12.84 -2.44 12.25
C THR A 144 11.93 -1.68 11.26
N GLU A 145 11.37 -2.35 10.26
CA GLU A 145 10.41 -1.76 9.32
C GLU A 145 9.12 -1.34 10.04
N ASP A 146 8.66 -2.13 11.01
CA ASP A 146 7.50 -1.79 11.85
C ASP A 146 7.79 -0.54 12.70
N SER A 147 9.01 -0.42 13.25
CA SER A 147 9.49 0.75 13.99
C SER A 147 9.52 2.00 13.12
N ASP A 148 10.08 1.90 11.92
CA ASP A 148 10.14 2.99 10.95
C ASP A 148 8.76 3.46 10.52
N LEU A 149 7.84 2.53 10.31
CA LEU A 149 6.45 2.85 9.96
C LEU A 149 5.76 3.61 11.11
N LEU A 150 5.92 3.14 12.35
CA LEU A 150 5.37 3.80 13.54
C LEU A 150 5.94 5.22 13.69
N ARG A 151 7.26 5.38 13.56
CA ARG A 151 7.96 6.67 13.63
C ARG A 151 7.42 7.67 12.59
N ARG A 152 7.28 7.25 11.35
CA ARG A 152 6.73 8.07 10.25
C ARG A 152 5.26 8.44 10.50
N ALA A 153 4.46 7.51 10.99
CA ALA A 153 3.07 7.80 11.37
C ALA A 153 2.99 8.81 12.52
N ALA A 154 3.90 8.72 13.50
CA ALA A 154 3.98 9.65 14.61
C ALA A 154 4.35 11.07 14.14
N TYR A 155 5.25 11.24 13.18
CA TYR A 155 5.53 12.54 12.57
C TYR A 155 4.31 13.14 11.86
N LEU A 156 3.47 12.31 11.26
CA LEU A 156 2.35 12.73 10.40
C LEU A 156 0.99 12.77 11.13
N HIS A 157 0.94 12.43 12.43
CA HIS A 157 -0.33 12.25 13.14
C HIS A 157 -1.21 13.50 13.19
N GLU A 158 -0.63 14.70 13.11
CA GLU A 158 -1.33 15.99 13.18
C GLU A 158 -1.48 16.73 11.85
N ILE A 159 -1.02 16.19 10.71
CA ILE A 159 -1.11 16.90 9.41
C ILE A 159 -2.56 17.29 9.04
N GLY A 160 -3.54 16.58 9.54
CA GLY A 160 -4.95 16.87 9.30
C GLY A 160 -5.48 18.11 10.02
N LEU A 161 -4.73 18.68 10.96
CA LEU A 161 -5.05 19.98 11.60
C LEU A 161 -5.09 21.12 10.58
N ALA A 162 -4.34 21.01 9.49
CA ALA A 162 -4.38 21.97 8.39
C ALA A 162 -5.76 22.08 7.73
N ILE A 163 -6.62 21.09 7.87
CA ILE A 163 -8.00 21.10 7.36
C ILE A 163 -8.96 21.55 8.46
N SER A 164 -8.96 20.87 9.62
CA SER A 164 -9.84 21.19 10.75
C SER A 164 -9.39 20.50 12.02
N HIS A 165 -9.60 21.14 13.16
CA HIS A 165 -9.43 20.54 14.49
C HIS A 165 -10.41 19.40 14.74
N GLY A 166 -11.65 19.52 14.22
CA GLY A 166 -12.67 18.49 14.33
C GLY A 166 -12.37 17.28 13.46
N GLY A 167 -11.96 16.15 14.08
CA GLY A 167 -11.70 14.93 13.33
C GLY A 167 -10.38 14.91 12.55
N TYR A 168 -9.40 15.71 12.94
CA TYR A 168 -8.13 15.86 12.21
C TYR A 168 -7.43 14.53 11.89
N HIS A 169 -7.56 13.50 12.72
CA HIS A 169 -7.04 12.17 12.43
C HIS A 169 -7.63 11.56 11.15
N ARG A 170 -8.92 11.84 10.82
CA ARG A 170 -9.55 11.41 9.57
C ARG A 170 -9.08 12.25 8.39
N HIS A 171 -8.90 13.56 8.61
CA HIS A 171 -8.36 14.45 7.59
C HIS A 171 -6.92 14.08 7.25
N GLY A 172 -6.08 13.80 8.27
CA GLY A 172 -4.72 13.32 8.06
C GLY A 172 -4.67 12.00 7.30
N ALA A 173 -5.52 11.04 7.65
CA ALA A 173 -5.63 9.78 6.92
C ALA A 173 -6.02 9.98 5.45
N TYR A 174 -7.00 10.85 5.18
CA TYR A 174 -7.40 11.20 3.83
C TYR A 174 -6.26 11.82 3.02
N LEU A 175 -5.54 12.79 3.62
CA LEU A 175 -4.38 13.41 2.99
C LEU A 175 -3.31 12.37 2.63
N LEU A 176 -3.01 11.44 3.54
CA LEU A 176 -2.04 10.38 3.29
C LEU A 176 -2.50 9.43 2.18
N GLN A 177 -3.78 9.09 2.14
CA GLN A 177 -4.32 8.15 1.17
C GLN A 177 -4.34 8.72 -0.26
N HIS A 178 -4.48 10.04 -0.41
CA HIS A 178 -4.69 10.71 -1.70
C HIS A 178 -3.53 11.62 -2.13
N SER A 179 -2.43 11.68 -1.38
CA SER A 179 -1.23 12.42 -1.77
C SER A 179 -0.24 11.51 -2.47
N ASP A 180 0.51 12.07 -3.43
CA ASP A 180 1.72 11.42 -3.93
C ASP A 180 2.80 11.53 -2.86
N ILE A 181 3.24 10.39 -2.34
CA ILE A 181 4.27 10.32 -1.29
C ILE A 181 5.45 9.50 -1.83
N PRO A 182 6.46 10.17 -2.40
CA PRO A 182 7.62 9.48 -2.95
C PRO A 182 8.30 8.55 -1.95
N GLY A 183 8.70 7.37 -2.41
CA GLY A 183 9.35 6.35 -1.57
C GLY A 183 8.40 5.37 -0.88
N PHE A 184 7.12 5.69 -0.78
CA PHE A 184 6.13 4.77 -0.20
C PHE A 184 5.45 3.93 -1.25
N SER A 185 5.34 2.62 -0.99
CA SER A 185 4.44 1.77 -1.76
C SER A 185 2.97 2.09 -1.39
N GLN A 186 2.03 1.68 -2.25
CA GLN A 186 0.59 1.82 -1.95
C GLN A 186 0.21 1.12 -0.64
N ILE A 187 0.89 0.01 -0.33
CA ILE A 187 0.66 -0.75 0.92
C ILE A 187 1.12 0.07 2.12
N ASP A 188 2.34 0.62 2.08
CA ASP A 188 2.88 1.44 3.17
C ASP A 188 2.05 2.71 3.38
N GLN A 189 1.61 3.33 2.28
CA GLN A 189 0.74 4.50 2.31
C GLN A 189 -0.61 4.19 2.98
N ASN A 190 -1.19 3.02 2.68
CA ASN A 190 -2.38 2.54 3.35
C ASN A 190 -2.12 2.31 4.85
N TYR A 191 -1.01 1.71 5.22
CA TYR A 191 -0.66 1.49 6.63
C TYR A 191 -0.52 2.82 7.38
N LEU A 192 0.21 3.80 6.82
CA LEU A 192 0.31 5.14 7.39
C LEU A 192 -1.06 5.80 7.59
N SER A 193 -1.91 5.72 6.56
CA SER A 193 -3.27 6.25 6.62
C SER A 193 -4.08 5.63 7.76
N HIS A 194 -4.01 4.30 7.93
CA HIS A 194 -4.70 3.60 9.03
C HIS A 194 -4.13 3.97 10.40
N LEU A 195 -2.81 4.07 10.55
CA LEU A 195 -2.19 4.49 11.81
C LEU A 195 -2.67 5.89 12.21
N VAL A 196 -2.64 6.84 11.26
CA VAL A 196 -3.09 8.21 11.50
C VAL A 196 -4.61 8.29 11.70
N ALA A 197 -5.41 7.48 11.00
CA ALA A 197 -6.87 7.42 11.23
C ALA A 197 -7.23 6.98 12.64
N HIS A 198 -6.43 6.11 13.24
CA HIS A 198 -6.78 5.41 14.47
C HIS A 198 -5.91 5.77 15.68
N HIS A 199 -5.02 6.77 15.58
CA HIS A 199 -4.14 7.17 16.69
C HIS A 199 -4.89 7.80 17.88
N ARG A 200 -6.14 8.19 17.71
CA ARG A 200 -6.95 8.81 18.79
C ARG A 200 -8.40 8.34 18.78
N ARG A 201 -9.13 8.68 19.84
CA ARG A 201 -10.52 8.26 20.12
C ARG A 201 -10.67 6.75 20.31
N LYS A 202 -11.84 6.30 20.75
CA LYS A 202 -12.10 4.88 21.02
C LYS A 202 -11.95 4.07 19.71
N LEU A 203 -11.11 3.05 19.73
CA LEU A 203 -11.00 2.08 18.64
C LEU A 203 -12.25 1.17 18.69
N ARG A 204 -13.19 1.41 17.80
CA ARG A 204 -14.45 0.63 17.71
C ARG A 204 -14.15 -0.74 17.09
N SER A 205 -15.07 -1.68 17.30
CA SER A 205 -14.89 -3.06 16.81
C SER A 205 -14.77 -3.12 15.28
N ASP A 206 -15.55 -2.31 14.56
CA ASP A 206 -15.48 -2.16 13.10
C ASP A 206 -14.10 -1.66 12.64
N ALA A 207 -13.59 -0.57 13.24
CA ALA A 207 -12.26 -0.03 12.93
C ALA A 207 -11.14 -1.04 13.25
N LYS A 208 -11.25 -1.81 14.33
CA LYS A 208 -10.32 -2.88 14.67
C LYS A 208 -10.31 -3.99 13.60
N ILE A 209 -11.49 -4.37 13.10
CA ILE A 209 -11.60 -5.35 12.01
C ILE A 209 -10.95 -4.82 10.74
N ASP A 210 -11.18 -3.55 10.39
CA ASP A 210 -10.59 -2.94 9.21
C ASP A 210 -9.06 -2.89 9.27
N VAL A 211 -8.49 -2.49 10.41
CA VAL A 211 -7.03 -2.51 10.63
C VAL A 211 -6.47 -3.94 10.48
N LEU A 212 -7.15 -4.95 11.04
CA LEU A 212 -6.73 -6.35 10.93
C LEU A 212 -6.79 -6.87 9.49
N LYS A 213 -7.77 -6.43 8.70
CA LYS A 213 -7.87 -6.81 7.28
C LYS A 213 -6.75 -6.21 6.43
N VAL A 214 -6.35 -4.97 6.72
CA VAL A 214 -5.35 -4.23 5.95
C VAL A 214 -3.92 -4.70 6.26
N GLY A 215 -3.53 -4.76 7.52
CA GLY A 215 -2.14 -5.02 7.92
C GLY A 215 -1.98 -6.11 8.99
N GLY A 216 -3.06 -6.82 9.32
CA GLY A 216 -3.01 -7.89 10.30
C GLY A 216 -2.73 -7.40 11.73
N GLN A 217 -2.25 -8.32 12.56
CA GLN A 217 -2.08 -8.09 13.99
C GLN A 217 -0.97 -7.08 14.30
N LYS A 218 0.10 -7.04 13.49
CA LYS A 218 1.19 -6.08 13.65
C LYS A 218 0.72 -4.64 13.50
N LEU A 219 -0.06 -4.33 12.44
CA LEU A 219 -0.59 -2.99 12.24
C LEU A 219 -1.51 -2.58 13.41
N LEU A 220 -2.28 -3.50 13.97
CA LEU A 220 -3.09 -3.25 15.16
C LEU A 220 -2.21 -2.89 16.37
N TYR A 221 -1.09 -3.59 16.58
CA TYR A 221 -0.15 -3.26 17.65
C TYR A 221 0.43 -1.87 17.47
N LEU A 222 0.86 -1.51 16.25
CA LEU A 222 1.36 -0.17 15.95
C LEU A 222 0.29 0.92 16.18
N CYS A 223 -0.96 0.65 15.80
CA CYS A 223 -2.06 1.55 16.12
C CYS A 223 -2.23 1.76 17.63
N LEU A 224 -2.08 0.72 18.44
CA LEU A 224 -2.17 0.82 19.89
C LEU A 224 -1.00 1.61 20.48
N LEU A 225 0.23 1.39 20.00
CA LEU A 225 1.42 2.11 20.44
C LEU A 225 1.35 3.61 20.12
N LEU A 226 0.79 3.98 18.97
CA LEU A 226 0.62 5.38 18.59
C LEU A 226 -0.48 6.10 19.39
N ARG A 227 -1.30 5.37 20.15
CA ARG A 227 -2.42 5.90 20.95
C ARG A 227 -2.05 6.17 22.41
N LEU A 228 -1.00 5.53 22.90
CA LEU A 228 -0.53 5.68 24.29
C LEU A 228 0.25 6.98 24.48
#